data_48867e48e71ff9637135084accab5029
#
_entry.id   48867e48e71ff9637135084accab5029
#
_cell.length_a   1.000
_cell.length_b   1.000
_cell.length_c   1.000
_cell.angle_alpha   90.00
_cell.angle_beta   90.00
_cell.angle_gamma   90.00
#
_symmetry.space_group_name_H-M   'P 1'
#
loop_
_entity.id
_entity.type
_entity.pdbx_description
1 polymer ?
#
loop_
_entity_poly.entity_id
_entity_poly.type
_entity_poly.pdbx_seq_one_letter_code
_entity_poly.pdbx_strand_id
1 'polypeptide(L)'
;MPDPYEIAAWRFEQIAPLVDASLDETQRRLALRERTRKPVQWPHGGRPKPIPKSTLYRWLKAYRAHGYPGLLPKVRADRGAPRRADTSVWVGYAIGLLYAQPNRSLTQLEAYLQLEFADYRLSRSSLARHLRAHPAFNGIEKLRKGHKSKLRALYEAQHPHEGWQLDGKGPFTVRLHKEGRVQVHVLSVLDDYSRHALAARVASAESEQAAIRVFEQAVGKWGLADRFQFDAGSAFEAKGFRQGLAQLGVHRNALKVRTPEWQGKIEAYHRCLGRWFVNELPCQEVVDREHLQQLLAAMLALLYNRHHHRELATTPEKRLAARLSPRQVSRDVLRRAFFLETTAKAHPKTGEVRLPNGALRVPAPFAGQRHRFAYHPVHPSSPC
;
A
#
# COMPACT_ATOMS: atom_id res chain seq x y z
N MET A 1 5.37 -26.07 36.13
CA MET A 1 6.78 -25.74 35.84
C MET A 1 7.63 -26.38 36.93
N PRO A 2 8.76 -27.00 36.61
CA PRO A 2 9.65 -27.55 37.62
C PRO A 2 10.12 -26.45 38.57
N ASP A 3 10.36 -26.81 39.82
CA ASP A 3 10.87 -25.91 40.86
C ASP A 3 12.24 -25.33 40.42
N PRO A 4 12.48 -24.03 40.66
CA PRO A 4 13.78 -23.40 40.41
C PRO A 4 14.96 -24.14 41.03
N TYR A 5 14.77 -24.71 42.19
CA TYR A 5 15.81 -25.50 42.89
C TYR A 5 16.03 -26.87 42.24
N GLU A 6 14.99 -27.54 41.74
CA GLU A 6 15.12 -28.77 40.95
C GLU A 6 15.92 -28.52 39.67
N ILE A 7 15.66 -27.37 39.00
CA ILE A 7 16.44 -26.95 37.82
C ILE A 7 17.91 -26.71 38.19
N ALA A 8 18.18 -26.06 39.31
CA ALA A 8 19.54 -25.79 39.76
C ALA A 8 20.26 -27.09 40.13
N ALA A 9 19.59 -28.03 40.81
CA ALA A 9 20.12 -29.37 41.13
C ALA A 9 20.48 -30.12 39.84
N TRP A 10 19.55 -30.17 38.90
CA TRP A 10 19.80 -30.80 37.61
C TRP A 10 20.98 -30.14 36.84
N ARG A 11 21.09 -28.82 36.86
CA ARG A 11 22.23 -28.10 36.23
C ARG A 11 23.54 -28.42 36.91
N PHE A 12 23.53 -28.56 38.25
CA PHE A 12 24.70 -28.95 39.02
C PHE A 12 25.16 -30.36 38.66
N GLU A 13 24.26 -31.32 38.58
CA GLU A 13 24.58 -32.69 38.14
C GLU A 13 25.28 -32.73 36.79
N GLN A 14 24.88 -31.84 35.87
CA GLN A 14 25.51 -31.80 34.53
C GLN A 14 26.93 -31.20 34.58
N ILE A 15 27.25 -30.29 35.50
CA ILE A 15 28.57 -29.66 35.62
C ILE A 15 29.43 -30.27 36.74
N ALA A 16 28.88 -31.10 37.61
CA ALA A 16 29.60 -31.69 38.75
C ALA A 16 30.96 -32.29 38.40
N PRO A 17 31.09 -33.12 37.33
CA PRO A 17 32.39 -33.66 36.91
C PRO A 17 33.37 -32.62 36.42
N LEU A 18 32.90 -31.40 36.05
CA LEU A 18 33.72 -30.30 35.57
C LEU A 18 34.19 -29.37 36.75
N VAL A 19 33.51 -29.51 37.87
CA VAL A 19 33.83 -28.75 39.12
C VAL A 19 34.82 -29.51 39.97
N ASP A 20 34.90 -30.83 39.86
CA ASP A 20 35.75 -31.68 40.65
C ASP A 20 37.23 -31.27 40.52
N ALA A 21 37.81 -30.87 41.65
CA ALA A 21 39.20 -30.40 41.72
C ALA A 21 40.21 -31.55 41.57
N SER A 22 39.80 -32.77 41.82
CA SER A 22 40.68 -33.97 41.73
C SER A 22 40.94 -34.39 40.27
N LEU A 23 40.16 -33.93 39.30
CA LEU A 23 40.30 -34.31 37.90
C LEU A 23 41.38 -33.45 37.21
N ASP A 24 42.24 -34.10 36.43
CA ASP A 24 43.18 -33.45 35.57
C ASP A 24 42.50 -32.82 34.36
N GLU A 25 43.26 -32.04 33.54
CA GLU A 25 42.69 -31.34 32.38
C GLU A 25 42.18 -32.33 31.31
N THR A 26 42.83 -33.47 31.15
CA THR A 26 42.45 -34.51 30.16
C THR A 26 41.13 -35.17 30.57
N GLN A 27 40.99 -35.48 31.83
CA GLN A 27 39.76 -36.06 32.41
C GLN A 27 38.60 -35.07 32.30
N ARG A 28 38.83 -33.79 32.58
CA ARG A 28 37.81 -32.73 32.39
C ARG A 28 37.38 -32.57 30.94
N ARG A 29 38.31 -32.65 29.99
CA ARG A 29 37.99 -32.61 28.56
C ARG A 29 37.18 -33.83 28.15
N LEU A 30 37.46 -35.01 28.68
CA LEU A 30 36.69 -36.23 28.42
C LEU A 30 35.27 -36.10 28.95
N ALA A 31 35.11 -35.69 30.23
CA ALA A 31 33.81 -35.44 30.84
C ALA A 31 32.96 -34.44 30.07
N LEU A 32 33.59 -33.35 29.59
CA LEU A 32 32.92 -32.37 28.76
C LEU A 32 32.43 -32.95 27.42
N ARG A 33 33.27 -33.77 26.75
CA ARG A 33 32.90 -34.48 25.52
C ARG A 33 31.72 -35.42 25.73
N GLU A 34 31.70 -36.17 26.79
CA GLU A 34 30.60 -37.10 27.10
C GLU A 34 29.29 -36.33 27.32
N ARG A 35 29.31 -35.25 28.12
CA ARG A 35 28.12 -34.43 28.41
C ARG A 35 27.56 -33.73 27.20
N THR A 36 28.40 -33.36 26.25
CA THR A 36 27.95 -32.68 25.02
C THR A 36 27.46 -33.64 23.94
N ARG A 37 27.75 -34.94 24.07
CA ARG A 37 27.34 -35.97 23.05
C ARG A 37 26.09 -36.73 23.44
N LYS A 38 25.90 -37.04 24.72
CA LYS A 38 24.77 -37.82 25.19
C LYS A 38 23.52 -36.94 25.32
N PRO A 39 22.39 -37.33 24.66
CA PRO A 39 21.13 -36.65 24.88
C PRO A 39 20.69 -36.82 26.35
N VAL A 40 20.25 -35.72 26.98
CA VAL A 40 19.75 -35.73 28.36
C VAL A 40 18.31 -35.20 28.36
N GLN A 41 17.53 -35.70 29.32
CA GLN A 41 16.18 -35.22 29.56
C GLN A 41 16.25 -33.86 30.26
N TRP A 42 15.65 -32.83 29.66
CA TRP A 42 15.61 -31.51 30.26
C TRP A 42 14.47 -31.38 31.29
N PRO A 43 14.65 -30.62 32.36
CA PRO A 43 13.63 -30.47 33.41
C PRO A 43 12.29 -29.95 32.93
N HIS A 44 12.28 -29.20 31.81
CA HIS A 44 11.05 -28.66 31.21
C HIS A 44 10.32 -29.66 30.29
N GLY A 45 10.77 -30.91 30.22
CA GLY A 45 10.20 -31.90 29.30
C GLY A 45 10.69 -31.75 27.86
N GLY A 46 10.06 -32.46 26.95
CA GLY A 46 10.42 -32.47 25.54
C GLY A 46 11.32 -33.66 25.17
N ARG A 47 11.75 -33.74 23.91
CA ARG A 47 12.67 -34.83 23.46
C ARG A 47 14.06 -34.62 24.07
N PRO A 48 14.73 -35.70 24.55
CA PRO A 48 16.10 -35.64 25.01
C PRO A 48 17.01 -34.95 23.98
N LYS A 49 17.84 -34.03 24.43
CA LYS A 49 18.78 -33.28 23.56
C LYS A 49 20.13 -33.17 24.26
N PRO A 50 21.26 -33.17 23.51
CA PRO A 50 22.57 -32.91 24.10
C PRO A 50 22.66 -31.49 24.61
N ILE A 51 23.46 -31.26 25.64
CA ILE A 51 23.69 -29.95 26.20
C ILE A 51 24.81 -29.26 25.39
N PRO A 52 24.56 -28.06 24.80
CA PRO A 52 25.61 -27.33 24.09
C PRO A 52 26.79 -26.99 25.00
N LYS A 53 28.00 -27.09 24.48
CA LYS A 53 29.25 -26.81 25.21
C LYS A 53 29.23 -25.41 25.83
N SER A 54 28.72 -24.40 25.11
CA SER A 54 28.56 -23.03 25.62
C SER A 54 27.64 -22.93 26.83
N THR A 55 26.63 -23.79 26.91
CA THR A 55 25.70 -23.83 28.06
C THR A 55 26.36 -24.38 29.29
N LEU A 56 27.13 -25.48 29.14
CA LEU A 56 27.91 -26.04 30.25
C LEU A 56 28.94 -25.06 30.81
N TYR A 57 29.68 -24.35 29.93
CA TYR A 57 30.62 -23.33 30.36
C TYR A 57 29.95 -22.15 31.05
N ARG A 58 28.80 -21.74 30.59
CA ARG A 58 28.02 -20.64 31.21
C ARG A 58 27.58 -21.05 32.62
N TRP A 59 27.11 -22.26 32.83
CA TRP A 59 26.73 -22.77 34.16
C TRP A 59 27.96 -22.92 35.05
N LEU A 60 29.06 -23.46 34.56
CA LEU A 60 30.31 -23.59 35.29
C LEU A 60 30.86 -22.23 35.74
N LYS A 61 30.81 -21.24 34.84
CA LYS A 61 31.24 -19.84 35.20
C LYS A 61 30.33 -19.25 36.27
N ALA A 62 29.01 -19.44 36.13
CA ALA A 62 28.05 -18.93 37.12
C ALA A 62 28.21 -19.63 38.49
N TYR A 63 28.46 -20.93 38.49
CA TYR A 63 28.73 -21.69 39.72
C TYR A 63 30.04 -21.24 40.39
N ARG A 64 31.11 -21.05 39.63
CA ARG A 64 32.40 -20.57 40.18
C ARG A 64 32.33 -19.15 40.78
N ALA A 65 31.48 -18.28 40.19
CA ALA A 65 31.29 -16.90 40.64
C ALA A 65 30.36 -16.80 41.86
N HIS A 66 29.31 -17.60 41.93
CA HIS A 66 28.22 -17.42 42.89
C HIS A 66 27.78 -18.71 43.61
N GLY A 67 28.52 -19.79 43.49
CA GLY A 67 28.15 -21.11 44.06
C GLY A 67 26.82 -21.63 43.47
N TYR A 68 26.14 -22.49 44.27
CA TYR A 68 24.86 -23.09 43.90
C TYR A 68 23.78 -22.06 43.50
N PRO A 69 23.64 -20.89 44.17
CA PRO A 69 22.71 -19.81 43.72
C PRO A 69 22.92 -19.33 42.29
N GLY A 70 24.15 -19.40 41.76
CA GLY A 70 24.44 -19.06 40.38
C GLY A 70 23.77 -19.98 39.33
N LEU A 71 23.34 -21.19 39.76
CA LEU A 71 22.64 -22.16 38.89
C LEU A 71 21.13 -21.98 38.88
N LEU A 72 20.57 -21.16 39.75
CA LEU A 72 19.13 -20.89 39.74
C LEU A 72 18.73 -20.23 38.40
N PRO A 73 17.55 -20.55 37.87
CA PRO A 73 17.03 -19.86 36.68
C PRO A 73 16.89 -18.37 36.99
N LYS A 74 17.52 -17.51 36.18
CA LYS A 74 17.28 -16.08 36.31
C LYS A 74 15.81 -15.80 36.05
N VAL A 75 15.13 -15.29 37.05
CA VAL A 75 13.80 -14.74 36.92
C VAL A 75 13.95 -13.46 36.08
N ARG A 76 13.21 -13.40 34.95
CA ARG A 76 13.18 -12.15 34.18
C ARG A 76 12.64 -11.04 35.08
N ALA A 77 13.28 -9.89 35.09
CA ALA A 77 12.86 -8.72 35.84
C ALA A 77 11.43 -8.22 35.51
N ASP A 78 10.93 -8.61 34.32
CA ASP A 78 9.58 -8.30 33.83
C ASP A 78 8.53 -9.40 34.15
N ARG A 79 8.88 -10.44 34.95
CA ARG A 79 7.95 -11.49 35.33
C ARG A 79 6.92 -10.96 36.31
N GLY A 80 5.67 -10.83 35.88
CA GLY A 80 4.56 -10.29 36.66
C GLY A 80 4.35 -8.79 36.55
N ALA A 81 5.25 -8.05 35.90
CA ALA A 81 4.93 -6.70 35.47
C ALA A 81 3.82 -6.75 34.41
N PRO A 82 2.80 -5.86 34.50
CA PRO A 82 1.81 -5.77 33.45
C PRO A 82 2.56 -5.47 32.15
N ARG A 83 2.59 -6.45 31.24
CA ARG A 83 3.26 -6.33 29.96
C ARG A 83 2.48 -5.34 29.11
N ARG A 84 2.77 -4.06 29.28
CA ARG A 84 2.27 -2.91 28.50
C ARG A 84 0.84 -2.45 28.84
N ALA A 85 0.59 -1.18 28.52
CA ALA A 85 -0.70 -0.55 28.51
C ALA A 85 -1.80 -1.50 28.02
N ASP A 86 -2.97 -1.38 28.55
CA ASP A 86 -4.12 -2.19 28.18
C ASP A 86 -4.31 -2.17 26.67
N THR A 87 -3.91 -3.26 26.02
CA THR A 87 -4.00 -3.39 24.57
C THR A 87 -5.40 -3.76 24.11
N SER A 88 -6.32 -3.97 25.05
CA SER A 88 -7.70 -4.41 24.77
C SER A 88 -8.45 -3.41 23.91
N VAL A 89 -8.27 -2.12 24.15
CA VAL A 89 -8.90 -1.05 23.36
C VAL A 89 -8.45 -1.10 21.91
N TRP A 90 -7.14 -1.19 21.66
CA TRP A 90 -6.61 -1.26 20.29
C TRP A 90 -7.00 -2.55 19.57
N VAL A 91 -6.98 -3.66 20.28
CA VAL A 91 -7.41 -4.97 19.72
C VAL A 91 -8.91 -4.99 19.47
N GLY A 92 -9.71 -4.47 20.38
CA GLY A 92 -11.16 -4.33 20.22
C GLY A 92 -11.52 -3.46 19.02
N TYR A 93 -10.87 -2.31 18.86
CA TYR A 93 -11.06 -1.44 17.70
C TYR A 93 -10.67 -2.16 16.40
N ALA A 94 -9.53 -2.82 16.37
CA ALA A 94 -9.07 -3.58 15.20
C ALA A 94 -10.03 -4.75 14.85
N ILE A 95 -10.62 -5.42 15.85
CA ILE A 95 -11.65 -6.43 15.65
C ILE A 95 -12.92 -5.79 15.05
N GLY A 96 -13.38 -4.64 15.56
CA GLY A 96 -14.50 -3.89 14.98
C GLY A 96 -14.25 -3.55 13.50
N LEU A 97 -13.06 -3.06 13.19
CA LEU A 97 -12.65 -2.81 11.80
C LEU A 97 -12.71 -4.08 10.95
N LEU A 98 -12.29 -5.23 11.47
CA LEU A 98 -12.32 -6.51 10.75
C LEU A 98 -13.75 -7.06 10.59
N TYR A 99 -14.66 -6.78 11.52
CA TYR A 99 -16.08 -7.11 11.35
C TYR A 99 -16.72 -6.29 10.23
N ALA A 100 -16.41 -4.99 10.18
CA ALA A 100 -16.91 -4.11 9.12
C ALA A 100 -16.35 -4.52 7.74
N GLN A 101 -15.06 -4.91 7.66
CA GLN A 101 -14.43 -5.38 6.42
C GLN A 101 -13.39 -6.47 6.72
N PRO A 102 -13.75 -7.77 6.57
CA PRO A 102 -12.90 -8.90 6.92
C PRO A 102 -11.57 -8.99 6.16
N ASN A 103 -11.52 -8.43 4.96
CA ASN A 103 -10.33 -8.50 4.10
C ASN A 103 -9.27 -7.43 4.39
N ARG A 104 -9.44 -6.59 5.41
CA ARG A 104 -8.41 -5.63 5.82
C ARG A 104 -7.11 -6.34 6.17
N SER A 105 -6.00 -5.84 5.64
CA SER A 105 -4.67 -6.36 5.97
C SER A 105 -4.20 -5.83 7.33
N LEU A 106 -3.23 -6.52 7.95
CA LEU A 106 -2.60 -6.04 9.19
C LEU A 106 -1.99 -4.65 9.03
N THR A 107 -1.50 -4.33 7.84
CA THR A 107 -0.95 -3.03 7.49
C THR A 107 -2.01 -1.93 7.52
N GLN A 108 -3.20 -2.21 6.99
CA GLN A 108 -4.33 -1.26 7.07
C GLN A 108 -4.78 -1.05 8.51
N LEU A 109 -4.92 -2.15 9.28
CA LEU A 109 -5.30 -2.07 10.69
C LEU A 109 -4.30 -1.23 11.50
N GLU A 110 -3.00 -1.44 11.28
CA GLU A 110 -1.94 -0.67 11.93
C GLU A 110 -2.03 0.82 11.57
N ALA A 111 -2.26 1.14 10.29
CA ALA A 111 -2.43 2.53 9.85
C ALA A 111 -3.67 3.20 10.49
N TYR A 112 -4.80 2.51 10.53
CA TYR A 112 -6.00 3.04 11.20
C TYR A 112 -5.80 3.21 12.71
N LEU A 113 -5.12 2.26 13.37
CA LEU A 113 -4.80 2.36 14.79
C LEU A 113 -3.87 3.53 15.09
N GLN A 114 -2.89 3.81 14.22
CA GLN A 114 -1.99 4.95 14.34
C GLN A 114 -2.70 6.30 14.12
N LEU A 115 -3.74 6.32 13.28
CA LEU A 115 -4.56 7.52 13.07
C LEU A 115 -5.50 7.79 14.24
N GLU A 116 -6.10 6.74 14.80
CA GLU A 116 -7.09 6.85 15.88
C GLU A 116 -6.44 7.05 17.24
N PHE A 117 -5.33 6.37 17.52
CA PHE A 117 -4.69 6.35 18.83
C PHE A 117 -3.28 6.93 18.76
N ALA A 118 -3.08 8.14 19.26
CA ALA A 118 -1.78 8.80 19.29
C ALA A 118 -0.73 8.03 20.10
N ASP A 119 -1.16 7.21 21.06
CA ASP A 119 -0.34 6.38 21.93
C ASP A 119 -0.15 4.94 21.43
N TYR A 120 -0.63 4.59 20.23
CA TYR A 120 -0.46 3.24 19.68
C TYR A 120 1.01 2.81 19.57
N ARG A 121 1.35 1.66 20.16
CA ARG A 121 2.73 1.18 20.29
C ARG A 121 2.93 -0.28 19.91
N LEU A 122 1.89 -1.02 19.51
CA LEU A 122 2.05 -2.43 19.15
C LEU A 122 2.80 -2.59 17.84
N SER A 123 3.75 -3.52 17.81
CA SER A 123 4.30 -3.97 16.54
C SER A 123 3.28 -4.80 15.77
N ARG A 124 3.38 -4.84 14.45
CA ARG A 124 2.50 -5.61 13.58
C ARG A 124 2.41 -7.09 13.98
N SER A 125 3.53 -7.70 14.37
CA SER A 125 3.58 -9.07 14.85
C SER A 125 2.85 -9.27 16.19
N SER A 126 2.93 -8.28 17.09
CA SER A 126 2.19 -8.28 18.35
C SER A 126 0.69 -8.10 18.11
N LEU A 127 0.30 -7.17 17.25
CA LEU A 127 -1.10 -6.99 16.83
C LEU A 127 -1.67 -8.29 16.24
N ALA A 128 -0.96 -8.92 15.32
CA ALA A 128 -1.37 -10.19 14.72
C ALA A 128 -1.58 -11.29 15.75
N ARG A 129 -0.71 -11.39 16.77
CA ARG A 129 -0.80 -12.35 17.85
C ARG A 129 -2.03 -12.09 18.73
N HIS A 130 -2.27 -10.83 19.10
CA HIS A 130 -3.43 -10.46 19.91
C HIS A 130 -4.74 -10.69 19.16
N LEU A 131 -4.80 -10.35 17.87
CA LEU A 131 -5.97 -10.63 17.04
C LEU A 131 -6.28 -12.12 16.96
N ARG A 132 -5.27 -12.98 16.71
CA ARG A 132 -5.46 -14.44 16.66
C ARG A 132 -5.92 -15.03 17.99
N ALA A 133 -5.49 -14.43 19.10
CA ALA A 133 -5.91 -14.86 20.44
C ALA A 133 -7.33 -14.38 20.81
N HIS A 134 -7.88 -13.43 20.07
CA HIS A 134 -9.21 -12.86 20.36
C HIS A 134 -10.32 -13.84 19.91
N PRO A 135 -11.31 -14.14 20.77
CA PRO A 135 -12.37 -15.10 20.46
C PRO A 135 -13.12 -14.86 19.16
N ALA A 136 -13.38 -13.58 18.86
CA ALA A 136 -14.10 -13.15 17.64
C ALA A 136 -13.30 -13.37 16.34
N PHE A 137 -11.98 -13.53 16.41
CA PHE A 137 -11.11 -13.60 15.21
C PHE A 137 -11.35 -14.86 14.37
N ASN A 138 -11.68 -15.99 15.00
CA ASN A 138 -11.97 -17.24 14.29
C ASN A 138 -13.15 -17.13 13.33
N GLY A 139 -14.17 -16.31 13.67
CA GLY A 139 -15.29 -16.00 12.78
C GLY A 139 -14.87 -15.19 11.56
N ILE A 140 -13.95 -14.25 11.76
CA ILE A 140 -13.43 -13.37 10.70
C ILE A 140 -12.54 -14.15 9.72
N GLU A 141 -11.70 -15.07 10.21
CA GLU A 141 -10.82 -15.88 9.35
C GLU A 141 -11.60 -16.76 8.35
N LYS A 142 -12.76 -17.27 8.73
CA LYS A 142 -13.63 -18.04 7.83
C LYS A 142 -14.15 -17.20 6.65
N LEU A 143 -14.20 -15.87 6.80
CA LEU A 143 -14.64 -14.95 5.75
C LEU A 143 -13.51 -14.54 4.78
N ARG A 144 -12.25 -14.86 5.11
CA ARG A 144 -11.09 -14.52 4.27
C ARG A 144 -10.88 -15.56 3.18
N LYS A 145 -10.97 -15.14 1.92
CA LYS A 145 -10.54 -15.95 0.77
C LYS A 145 -9.10 -15.59 0.41
N GLY A 146 -8.20 -16.55 0.49
CA GLY A 146 -6.78 -16.33 0.19
C GLY A 146 -6.45 -16.38 -1.30
N HIS A 147 -5.56 -15.51 -1.75
CA HIS A 147 -4.92 -15.60 -3.05
C HIS A 147 -3.39 -15.65 -2.91
N LYS A 148 -2.74 -16.56 -3.64
CA LYS A 148 -1.29 -16.67 -3.76
C LYS A 148 -0.81 -15.78 -4.93
N SER A 149 0.23 -14.96 -4.71
CA SER A 149 0.87 -14.19 -5.77
C SER A 149 2.18 -14.84 -6.24
N LYS A 150 2.44 -14.80 -7.55
CA LYS A 150 3.72 -15.21 -8.17
C LYS A 150 4.69 -14.04 -8.25
N LEU A 151 5.98 -14.27 -7.98
CA LEU A 151 7.07 -13.32 -8.18
C LEU A 151 7.24 -13.00 -9.67
N ARG A 152 7.39 -11.72 -10.01
CA ARG A 152 7.68 -11.23 -11.36
C ARG A 152 8.90 -10.32 -11.33
N ALA A 153 9.67 -10.29 -12.43
CA ALA A 153 10.83 -9.41 -12.61
C ALA A 153 10.39 -7.92 -12.59
N LEU A 154 11.19 -7.09 -11.94
CA LEU A 154 10.88 -5.68 -11.73
C LEU A 154 11.58 -4.81 -12.77
N TYR A 155 10.81 -4.02 -13.51
CA TYR A 155 11.32 -2.87 -14.27
C TYR A 155 10.98 -1.59 -13.50
N GLU A 156 11.91 -0.67 -13.45
CA GLU A 156 11.76 0.56 -12.69
C GLU A 156 12.37 1.76 -13.43
N ALA A 157 11.67 2.90 -13.43
CA ALA A 157 12.22 4.17 -13.87
C ALA A 157 13.40 4.55 -12.95
N GLN A 158 14.37 5.29 -13.48
CA GLN A 158 15.61 5.64 -12.77
C GLN A 158 15.42 6.84 -11.82
N HIS A 159 14.44 7.70 -12.10
CA HIS A 159 14.18 8.90 -11.30
C HIS A 159 12.67 9.28 -11.30
N PRO A 160 12.24 10.10 -10.32
CA PRO A 160 10.89 10.62 -10.30
C PRO A 160 10.52 11.35 -11.60
N HIS A 161 9.28 11.19 -12.04
CA HIS A 161 8.70 11.81 -13.24
C HIS A 161 9.33 11.39 -14.58
N GLU A 162 10.25 10.43 -14.60
CA GLU A 162 10.73 9.85 -15.86
C GLU A 162 9.60 9.14 -16.62
N GLY A 163 8.77 8.40 -15.92
CA GLY A 163 7.65 7.69 -16.50
C GLY A 163 6.41 7.72 -15.61
N TRP A 164 5.25 8.02 -16.19
CA TRP A 164 3.97 7.92 -15.50
C TRP A 164 3.10 6.84 -16.13
N GLN A 165 2.32 6.17 -15.29
CA GLN A 165 1.35 5.17 -15.69
C GLN A 165 -0.05 5.71 -15.45
N LEU A 166 -0.92 5.66 -16.48
CA LEU A 166 -2.34 5.98 -16.36
C LEU A 166 -3.14 4.70 -16.55
N ASP A 167 -4.02 4.43 -15.60
CA ASP A 167 -4.92 3.28 -15.71
C ASP A 167 -6.22 3.53 -14.95
N GLY A 168 -7.25 2.76 -15.32
CA GLY A 168 -8.56 2.78 -14.72
C GLY A 168 -8.82 1.56 -13.85
N LYS A 169 -9.58 1.75 -12.78
CA LYS A 169 -10.13 0.69 -11.95
C LYS A 169 -11.64 0.82 -11.85
N GLY A 170 -12.32 -0.17 -12.33
CA GLY A 170 -13.77 -0.23 -12.28
C GLY A 170 -14.35 -1.19 -13.33
N PRO A 171 -15.67 -1.19 -13.54
CA PRO A 171 -16.64 -0.50 -12.69
C PRO A 171 -16.79 -1.15 -11.31
N PHE A 172 -17.13 -0.35 -10.30
CA PHE A 172 -17.61 -0.85 -9.03
C PHE A 172 -18.82 -0.04 -8.56
N THR A 173 -19.70 -0.69 -7.81
CA THR A 173 -20.95 -0.07 -7.36
C THR A 173 -20.75 0.62 -6.02
N VAL A 174 -21.17 1.88 -5.94
CA VAL A 174 -21.19 2.69 -4.71
C VAL A 174 -22.62 3.13 -4.45
N ARG A 175 -23.00 3.17 -3.16
CA ARG A 175 -24.27 3.77 -2.73
C ARG A 175 -24.02 5.22 -2.31
N LEU A 176 -24.55 6.15 -3.08
CA LEU A 176 -24.54 7.57 -2.76
C LEU A 176 -25.87 7.95 -2.10
N HIS A 177 -25.81 8.78 -1.06
CA HIS A 177 -27.03 9.20 -0.37
C HIS A 177 -28.00 9.94 -1.30
N LYS A 178 -27.48 10.84 -2.14
CA LYS A 178 -28.28 11.65 -3.07
C LYS A 178 -28.70 10.93 -4.37
N GLU A 179 -27.93 9.95 -4.83
CA GLU A 179 -28.10 9.35 -6.18
C GLU A 179 -28.48 7.87 -6.13
N GLY A 180 -28.46 7.24 -4.94
CA GLY A 180 -28.67 5.79 -4.82
C GLY A 180 -27.46 4.97 -5.24
N ARG A 181 -27.69 3.80 -5.84
CA ARG A 181 -26.62 2.92 -6.33
C ARG A 181 -26.13 3.38 -7.70
N VAL A 182 -24.86 3.73 -7.79
CA VAL A 182 -24.20 4.15 -9.03
C VAL A 182 -22.99 3.31 -9.32
N GLN A 183 -22.70 3.13 -10.62
CA GLN A 183 -21.42 2.57 -11.04
C GLN A 183 -20.40 3.69 -11.23
N VAL A 184 -19.18 3.46 -10.75
CA VAL A 184 -18.08 4.40 -10.85
C VAL A 184 -16.78 3.70 -11.21
N HIS A 185 -15.88 4.48 -11.79
CA HIS A 185 -14.50 4.11 -12.08
C HIS A 185 -13.57 5.06 -11.35
N VAL A 186 -12.35 4.65 -11.07
CA VAL A 186 -11.26 5.52 -10.61
C VAL A 186 -10.15 5.46 -11.63
N LEU A 187 -9.88 6.60 -12.29
CA LEU A 187 -8.70 6.75 -13.14
C LEU A 187 -7.57 7.36 -12.30
N SER A 188 -6.38 6.82 -12.44
CA SER A 188 -5.23 7.21 -11.62
C SER A 188 -3.97 7.38 -12.44
N VAL A 189 -3.16 8.37 -12.07
CA VAL A 189 -1.80 8.58 -12.59
C VAL A 189 -0.81 8.21 -11.50
N LEU A 190 0.04 7.24 -11.79
CA LEU A 190 1.06 6.73 -10.89
C LEU A 190 2.46 7.07 -11.43
N ASP A 191 3.35 7.56 -10.59
CA ASP A 191 4.76 7.70 -10.92
C ASP A 191 5.47 6.34 -10.86
N ASP A 192 6.12 5.95 -11.94
CA ASP A 192 6.73 4.62 -12.07
C ASP A 192 7.92 4.41 -11.12
N TYR A 193 8.68 5.46 -10.83
CA TYR A 193 9.82 5.40 -9.93
C TYR A 193 9.40 5.30 -8.46
N SER A 194 8.59 6.24 -8.03
CA SER A 194 8.24 6.38 -6.60
C SER A 194 7.02 5.58 -6.18
N ARG A 195 6.20 5.08 -7.12
CA ARG A 195 4.87 4.51 -6.89
C ARG A 195 3.88 5.50 -6.28
N HIS A 196 4.20 6.79 -6.28
CA HIS A 196 3.32 7.82 -5.77
C HIS A 196 2.10 7.99 -6.67
N ALA A 197 0.91 7.96 -6.10
CA ALA A 197 -0.32 8.32 -6.80
C ALA A 197 -0.37 9.83 -6.96
N LEU A 198 -0.02 10.32 -8.16
CA LEU A 198 0.10 11.75 -8.47
C LEU A 198 -1.25 12.42 -8.58
N ALA A 199 -2.22 11.74 -9.18
CA ALA A 199 -3.60 12.15 -9.30
C ALA A 199 -4.51 10.94 -9.37
N ALA A 200 -5.74 11.07 -8.88
CA ALA A 200 -6.81 10.11 -9.10
C ALA A 200 -8.16 10.81 -9.11
N ARG A 201 -9.06 10.34 -9.97
CA ARG A 201 -10.40 10.89 -10.12
C ARG A 201 -11.46 9.81 -10.22
N VAL A 202 -12.58 10.07 -9.53
CA VAL A 202 -13.80 9.33 -9.70
C VAL A 202 -14.47 9.76 -11.01
N ALA A 203 -14.90 8.79 -11.82
CA ALA A 203 -15.58 9.01 -13.08
C ALA A 203 -16.77 8.06 -13.23
N SER A 204 -17.77 8.43 -14.03
CA SER A 204 -18.91 7.57 -14.34
C SER A 204 -18.54 6.46 -15.32
N ALA A 205 -17.49 6.67 -16.13
CA ALA A 205 -16.98 5.73 -17.10
C ALA A 205 -15.50 6.01 -17.39
N GLU A 206 -14.80 5.00 -17.88
CA GLU A 206 -13.48 5.19 -18.49
C GLU A 206 -13.68 5.84 -19.87
N SER A 207 -13.53 7.14 -19.92
CA SER A 207 -13.72 7.93 -21.12
C SER A 207 -12.50 8.82 -21.40
N GLU A 208 -12.38 9.27 -22.66
CA GLU A 208 -11.35 10.25 -23.05
C GLU A 208 -11.38 11.48 -22.15
N GLN A 209 -12.57 12.00 -21.84
CA GLN A 209 -12.73 13.17 -20.96
C GLN A 209 -12.21 12.87 -19.55
N ALA A 210 -12.46 11.67 -19.01
CA ALA A 210 -11.96 11.28 -17.70
C ALA A 210 -10.43 11.16 -17.70
N ALA A 211 -9.85 10.59 -18.76
CA ALA A 211 -8.41 10.49 -18.95
C ALA A 211 -7.75 11.88 -19.03
N ILE A 212 -8.31 12.80 -19.83
CA ILE A 212 -7.81 14.17 -19.92
C ILE A 212 -7.87 14.87 -18.55
N ARG A 213 -9.00 14.76 -17.82
CA ARG A 213 -9.15 15.41 -16.50
C ARG A 213 -8.12 14.93 -15.47
N VAL A 214 -7.86 13.64 -15.39
CA VAL A 214 -6.89 13.12 -14.43
C VAL A 214 -5.46 13.46 -14.85
N PHE A 215 -5.17 13.49 -16.15
CA PHE A 215 -3.90 13.93 -16.70
C PHE A 215 -3.64 15.41 -16.41
N GLU A 216 -4.60 16.30 -16.73
CA GLU A 216 -4.51 17.73 -16.41
C GLU A 216 -4.30 18.00 -14.92
N GLN A 217 -4.96 17.23 -14.06
CA GLN A 217 -4.77 17.32 -12.62
C GLN A 217 -3.34 16.95 -12.20
N ALA A 218 -2.79 15.86 -12.76
CA ALA A 218 -1.43 15.44 -12.48
C ALA A 218 -0.41 16.47 -12.97
N VAL A 219 -0.53 16.91 -14.22
CA VAL A 219 0.38 17.89 -14.84
C VAL A 219 0.30 19.26 -14.16
N GLY A 220 -0.89 19.72 -13.84
CA GLY A 220 -1.08 21.01 -13.16
C GLY A 220 -0.45 21.09 -11.78
N LYS A 221 -0.27 19.94 -11.10
CA LYS A 221 0.38 19.88 -9.79
C LYS A 221 1.86 19.56 -9.86
N TRP A 222 2.27 18.69 -10.78
CA TRP A 222 3.59 18.08 -10.76
C TRP A 222 4.46 18.43 -11.97
N GLY A 223 3.91 19.03 -13.03
CA GLY A 223 4.57 19.20 -14.32
C GLY A 223 4.41 17.99 -15.23
N LEU A 224 5.15 17.93 -16.34
CA LEU A 224 5.09 16.84 -17.33
C LEU A 224 6.14 15.77 -17.06
N ALA A 225 5.74 14.52 -17.18
CA ALA A 225 6.66 13.40 -17.28
C ALA A 225 7.31 13.33 -18.68
N ASP A 226 8.49 12.70 -18.75
CA ASP A 226 9.18 12.47 -20.02
C ASP A 226 8.44 11.42 -20.87
N ARG A 227 7.90 10.39 -20.20
CA ARG A 227 7.20 9.27 -20.82
C ARG A 227 5.84 9.04 -20.16
N PHE A 228 4.87 8.66 -20.96
CA PHE A 228 3.53 8.33 -20.50
C PHE A 228 3.11 6.96 -21.01
N GLN A 229 2.63 6.14 -20.10
CA GLN A 229 2.23 4.77 -20.38
C GLN A 229 0.78 4.56 -19.95
N PHE A 230 0.00 3.91 -20.80
CA PHE A 230 -1.37 3.51 -20.54
C PHE A 230 -1.68 2.23 -21.30
N ASP A 231 -2.66 1.48 -20.83
CA ASP A 231 -3.11 0.28 -21.51
C ASP A 231 -3.87 0.63 -22.82
N ALA A 232 -3.99 -0.34 -23.71
CA ALA A 232 -4.71 -0.20 -24.97
C ALA A 232 -6.24 -0.08 -24.81
N GLY A 233 -6.70 0.40 -23.66
CA GLY A 233 -8.12 0.71 -23.41
C GLY A 233 -8.63 1.82 -24.32
N SER A 234 -9.88 1.69 -24.79
CA SER A 234 -10.49 2.59 -25.78
C SER A 234 -10.44 4.08 -25.37
N ALA A 235 -10.55 4.38 -24.09
CA ALA A 235 -10.49 5.74 -23.57
C ALA A 235 -9.11 6.41 -23.76
N PHE A 236 -8.04 5.62 -23.65
CA PHE A 236 -6.65 6.12 -23.73
C PHE A 236 -6.13 6.10 -25.16
N GLU A 237 -6.74 5.27 -26.04
CA GLU A 237 -6.47 5.24 -27.47
C GLU A 237 -7.26 6.30 -28.26
N ALA A 238 -8.14 7.05 -27.58
CA ALA A 238 -8.93 8.10 -28.21
C ALA A 238 -8.04 9.15 -28.89
N LYS A 239 -8.45 9.60 -30.07
CA LYS A 239 -7.66 10.47 -30.94
C LYS A 239 -7.24 11.78 -30.24
N GLY A 240 -8.14 12.38 -29.48
CA GLY A 240 -7.89 13.65 -28.81
C GLY A 240 -6.87 13.53 -27.69
N PHE A 241 -6.94 12.47 -26.88
CA PHE A 241 -5.95 12.23 -25.82
C PHE A 241 -4.55 12.03 -26.42
N ARG A 242 -4.44 11.21 -27.46
CA ARG A 242 -3.16 10.97 -28.16
C ARG A 242 -2.59 12.23 -28.81
N GLN A 243 -3.46 13.01 -29.46
CA GLN A 243 -3.08 14.27 -30.10
C GLN A 243 -2.57 15.26 -29.05
N GLY A 244 -3.26 15.38 -27.90
CA GLY A 244 -2.84 16.24 -26.81
C GLY A 244 -1.48 15.88 -26.24
N LEU A 245 -1.21 14.60 -26.02
CA LEU A 245 0.11 14.12 -25.57
C LEU A 245 1.22 14.47 -26.60
N ALA A 246 0.95 14.26 -27.89
CA ALA A 246 1.89 14.58 -28.95
C ALA A 246 2.19 16.09 -29.02
N GLN A 247 1.19 16.95 -28.87
CA GLN A 247 1.35 18.41 -28.85
C GLN A 247 2.17 18.88 -27.64
N LEU A 248 2.06 18.18 -26.51
CA LEU A 248 2.86 18.44 -25.32
C LEU A 248 4.28 17.87 -25.42
N GLY A 249 4.61 17.14 -26.49
CA GLY A 249 5.90 16.47 -26.66
C GLY A 249 6.14 15.37 -25.63
N VAL A 250 5.07 14.72 -25.16
CA VAL A 250 5.16 13.58 -24.24
C VAL A 250 5.29 12.31 -25.05
N HIS A 251 6.40 11.59 -24.83
CA HIS A 251 6.62 10.33 -25.51
C HIS A 251 5.67 9.25 -25.00
N ARG A 252 4.87 8.72 -25.89
CA ARG A 252 4.09 7.52 -25.63
C ARG A 252 5.01 6.31 -25.72
N ASN A 253 5.23 5.62 -24.62
CA ASN A 253 5.68 4.24 -24.69
C ASN A 253 4.48 3.38 -25.09
N ALA A 254 4.26 3.23 -26.38
CA ALA A 254 3.38 2.17 -26.86
C ALA A 254 4.06 0.84 -26.52
N LEU A 255 3.64 0.23 -25.44
CA LEU A 255 4.08 -1.11 -25.11
C LEU A 255 3.71 -2.02 -26.29
N LYS A 256 4.69 -2.78 -26.77
CA LYS A 256 4.38 -4.00 -27.51
C LYS A 256 3.39 -4.78 -26.65
N VAL A 257 2.22 -5.05 -27.23
CA VAL A 257 1.15 -5.85 -26.60
C VAL A 257 1.80 -7.00 -25.84
N ARG A 258 1.56 -7.08 -24.49
CA ARG A 258 2.02 -8.14 -23.60
C ARG A 258 3.45 -8.03 -23.01
N THR A 259 3.85 -6.91 -22.48
CA THR A 259 4.95 -6.89 -21.51
C THR A 259 4.37 -6.83 -20.07
N PRO A 260 4.23 -7.99 -19.39
CA PRO A 260 3.53 -8.08 -18.08
C PRO A 260 4.24 -7.33 -16.95
N GLU A 261 5.50 -7.02 -17.13
CA GLU A 261 6.37 -6.44 -16.11
C GLU A 261 6.00 -4.99 -15.75
N TRP A 262 5.49 -4.23 -16.72
CA TRP A 262 5.07 -2.85 -16.53
C TRP A 262 3.72 -2.72 -15.83
N GLN A 263 2.81 -3.65 -16.13
CA GLN A 263 1.48 -3.67 -15.54
C GLN A 263 1.50 -4.04 -14.06
N GLY A 264 2.51 -4.80 -13.60
CA GLY A 264 2.60 -5.26 -12.23
C GLY A 264 2.58 -4.16 -11.17
N LYS A 265 3.10 -2.98 -11.48
CA LYS A 265 3.17 -1.83 -10.56
C LYS A 265 1.81 -1.15 -10.40
N ILE A 266 1.15 -0.83 -11.51
CA ILE A 266 -0.19 -0.23 -11.49
C ILE A 266 -1.25 -1.21 -10.98
N GLU A 267 -1.11 -2.51 -11.30
CA GLU A 267 -1.94 -3.56 -10.72
C GLU A 267 -1.76 -3.67 -9.20
N ALA A 268 -0.52 -3.54 -8.69
CA ALA A 268 -0.25 -3.51 -7.25
C ALA A 268 -0.92 -2.30 -6.58
N TYR A 269 -0.85 -1.13 -7.21
CA TYR A 269 -1.58 0.05 -6.79
C TYR A 269 -3.10 -0.19 -6.79
N HIS A 270 -3.66 -0.77 -7.85
CA HIS A 270 -5.09 -1.09 -7.94
C HIS A 270 -5.53 -2.10 -6.89
N ARG A 271 -4.67 -3.04 -6.48
CA ARG A 271 -4.96 -3.91 -5.32
C ARG A 271 -5.02 -3.12 -4.03
N CYS A 272 -4.12 -2.15 -3.83
CA CYS A 272 -4.18 -1.25 -2.67
C CYS A 272 -5.44 -0.38 -2.71
N LEU A 273 -5.75 0.24 -3.86
CA LEU A 273 -6.98 1.01 -4.06
C LEU A 273 -8.22 0.17 -3.75
N GLY A 274 -8.26 -1.07 -4.23
CA GLY A 274 -9.34 -2.00 -3.90
C GLY A 274 -9.51 -2.23 -2.40
N ARG A 275 -8.41 -2.45 -1.68
CA ARG A 275 -8.44 -2.76 -0.24
C ARG A 275 -8.69 -1.54 0.63
N TRP A 276 -8.09 -0.40 0.30
CA TRP A 276 -8.04 0.78 1.17
C TRP A 276 -9.14 1.79 0.85
N PHE A 277 -9.76 1.68 -0.32
CA PHE A 277 -10.83 2.55 -0.74
C PHE A 277 -12.12 1.78 -1.09
N VAL A 278 -12.11 0.98 -2.15
CA VAL A 278 -13.35 0.33 -2.65
C VAL A 278 -14.00 -0.57 -1.59
N ASN A 279 -13.21 -1.37 -0.89
CA ASN A 279 -13.72 -2.27 0.15
C ASN A 279 -14.14 -1.54 1.44
N GLU A 280 -13.75 -0.29 1.61
CA GLU A 280 -14.13 0.53 2.76
C GLU A 280 -15.43 1.32 2.52
N LEU A 281 -15.81 1.54 1.25
CA LEU A 281 -16.99 2.31 0.90
C LEU A 281 -18.30 1.81 1.51
N PRO A 282 -18.55 0.49 1.66
CA PRO A 282 -19.75 0.01 2.36
C PRO A 282 -19.84 0.40 3.83
N CYS A 283 -18.71 0.79 4.43
CA CYS A 283 -18.62 1.23 5.83
C CYS A 283 -18.70 2.77 5.97
N GLN A 284 -18.87 3.49 4.85
CA GLN A 284 -18.92 4.95 4.81
C GLN A 284 -20.28 5.45 4.34
N GLU A 285 -20.72 6.56 4.92
CA GLU A 285 -21.85 7.30 4.40
C GLU A 285 -21.38 8.28 3.33
N VAL A 286 -21.50 7.87 2.07
CA VAL A 286 -21.06 8.68 0.93
C VAL A 286 -22.23 9.54 0.43
N VAL A 287 -22.12 10.85 0.58
CA VAL A 287 -23.20 11.79 0.26
C VAL A 287 -23.43 11.87 -1.26
N ASP A 288 -22.40 12.17 -2.01
CA ASP A 288 -22.41 12.36 -3.46
C ASP A 288 -21.03 12.08 -4.08
N ARG A 289 -20.90 12.32 -5.38
CA ARG A 289 -19.67 12.08 -6.13
C ARG A 289 -18.50 12.96 -5.69
N GLU A 290 -18.78 14.17 -5.24
CA GLU A 290 -17.76 15.08 -4.74
C GLU A 290 -17.22 14.60 -3.40
N HIS A 291 -18.08 14.18 -2.48
CA HIS A 291 -17.66 13.54 -1.24
C HIS A 291 -16.85 12.27 -1.51
N LEU A 292 -17.27 11.43 -2.48
CA LEU A 292 -16.51 10.26 -2.89
C LEU A 292 -15.11 10.63 -3.40
N GLN A 293 -14.99 11.73 -4.17
CA GLN A 293 -13.72 12.26 -4.65
C GLN A 293 -12.83 12.75 -3.50
N GLN A 294 -13.41 13.40 -2.48
CA GLN A 294 -12.68 13.84 -1.28
C GLN A 294 -12.15 12.66 -0.48
N LEU A 295 -12.97 11.62 -0.27
CA LEU A 295 -12.54 10.38 0.38
C LEU A 295 -11.39 9.69 -0.37
N LEU A 296 -11.46 9.64 -1.70
CA LEU A 296 -10.37 9.12 -2.53
C LEU A 296 -9.09 9.94 -2.34
N ALA A 297 -9.18 11.27 -2.39
CA ALA A 297 -8.04 12.15 -2.20
C ALA A 297 -7.42 12.01 -0.80
N ALA A 298 -8.25 11.92 0.25
CA ALA A 298 -7.81 11.71 1.62
C ALA A 298 -7.10 10.34 1.77
N MET A 299 -7.66 9.26 1.23
CA MET A 299 -7.03 7.94 1.27
C MET A 299 -5.66 7.95 0.59
N LEU A 300 -5.52 8.60 -0.57
CA LEU A 300 -4.24 8.70 -1.25
C LEU A 300 -3.21 9.52 -0.47
N ALA A 301 -3.62 10.67 0.06
CA ALA A 301 -2.73 11.58 0.76
C ALA A 301 -2.31 11.06 2.14
N LEU A 302 -3.23 10.50 2.90
CA LEU A 302 -3.00 10.13 4.30
C LEU A 302 -2.56 8.67 4.47
N LEU A 303 -3.01 7.78 3.59
CA LEU A 303 -2.74 6.35 3.73
C LEU A 303 -1.77 5.86 2.65
N TYR A 304 -2.16 5.88 1.37
CA TYR A 304 -1.38 5.23 0.31
C TYR A 304 0.02 5.85 0.13
N ASN A 305 0.10 7.16 -0.09
CA ASN A 305 1.37 7.82 -0.38
C ASN A 305 2.33 7.87 0.82
N ARG A 306 1.80 7.75 2.05
CA ARG A 306 2.58 7.74 3.30
C ARG A 306 2.85 6.35 3.85
N HIS A 307 2.25 5.32 3.25
CA HIS A 307 2.48 3.97 3.70
C HIS A 307 3.87 3.47 3.28
N HIS A 308 4.57 2.79 4.20
CA HIS A 308 5.87 2.18 3.91
C HIS A 308 5.73 1.05 2.90
N HIS A 309 6.30 1.24 1.72
CA HIS A 309 6.28 0.26 0.65
C HIS A 309 7.47 -0.69 0.79
N ARG A 310 7.20 -1.99 0.96
CA ARG A 310 8.24 -2.99 1.26
C ARG A 310 9.35 -3.03 0.21
N GLU A 311 8.99 -3.03 -1.08
CA GLU A 311 9.96 -3.10 -2.19
C GLU A 311 10.80 -1.82 -2.32
N LEU A 312 10.24 -0.68 -1.96
CA LEU A 312 10.93 0.61 -2.01
C LEU A 312 11.77 0.87 -0.74
N ALA A 313 11.56 0.11 0.33
CA ALA A 313 12.11 0.34 1.67
C ALA A 313 11.85 1.77 2.20
N THR A 314 10.85 2.45 1.67
CA THR A 314 10.46 3.83 2.03
C THR A 314 8.99 4.07 1.68
N THR A 315 8.50 5.30 1.89
CA THR A 315 7.16 5.70 1.44
C THR A 315 7.19 6.28 0.03
N PRO A 316 6.12 6.13 -0.78
CA PRO A 316 6.00 6.78 -2.08
C PRO A 316 6.25 8.29 -2.02
N GLU A 317 5.73 8.98 -0.99
CA GLU A 317 5.91 10.41 -0.79
C GLU A 317 7.38 10.80 -0.63
N LYS A 318 8.13 10.09 0.24
CA LYS A 318 9.55 10.35 0.45
C LYS A 318 10.38 10.03 -0.79
N ARG A 319 10.03 8.97 -1.52
CA ARG A 319 10.75 8.59 -2.73
C ARG A 319 10.51 9.58 -3.88
N LEU A 320 9.31 10.15 -4.00
CA LEU A 320 9.02 11.22 -4.95
C LEU A 320 9.80 12.49 -4.64
N ALA A 321 9.97 12.84 -3.36
CA ALA A 321 10.70 14.02 -2.92
C ALA A 321 12.21 13.97 -3.23
N ALA A 322 12.78 12.81 -3.56
CA ALA A 322 14.19 12.62 -3.93
C ALA A 322 14.56 13.15 -5.33
N ARG A 323 13.81 13.92 -5.92
CA ARG A 323 13.87 15.00 -6.84
C ARG A 323 14.58 15.04 -8.22
N LEU A 324 13.78 15.20 -9.28
CA LEU A 324 14.08 16.10 -10.42
C LEU A 324 12.84 17.00 -10.66
N SER A 325 13.03 18.24 -11.05
CA SER A 325 11.90 19.14 -11.39
C SER A 325 11.40 18.77 -12.78
N PRO A 326 10.18 18.22 -12.92
CA PRO A 326 9.63 17.94 -14.23
C PRO A 326 9.41 19.23 -15.01
N ARG A 327 9.32 19.10 -16.33
CA ARG A 327 9.05 20.24 -17.23
C ARG A 327 7.71 20.89 -16.86
N GLN A 328 7.75 22.16 -16.49
CA GLN A 328 6.56 22.94 -16.19
C GLN A 328 5.84 23.36 -17.48
N VAL A 329 4.53 23.32 -17.44
CA VAL A 329 3.67 23.71 -18.55
C VAL A 329 2.61 24.67 -18.02
N SER A 330 2.42 25.80 -18.69
CA SER A 330 1.34 26.71 -18.32
C SER A 330 -0.03 26.06 -18.53
N ARG A 331 -1.00 26.49 -17.73
CA ARG A 331 -2.38 25.97 -17.79
C ARG A 331 -2.99 26.16 -19.19
N ASP A 332 -2.66 27.25 -19.86
CA ASP A 332 -3.18 27.55 -21.20
C ASP A 332 -2.58 26.65 -22.27
N VAL A 333 -1.28 26.37 -22.21
CA VAL A 333 -0.62 25.41 -23.10
C VAL A 333 -1.17 24.01 -22.88
N LEU A 334 -1.34 23.60 -21.62
CA LEU A 334 -1.94 22.31 -21.28
C LEU A 334 -3.35 22.17 -21.85
N ARG A 335 -4.20 23.18 -21.65
CA ARG A 335 -5.57 23.18 -22.19
C ARG A 335 -5.58 23.16 -23.72
N ARG A 336 -4.79 24.02 -24.38
CA ARG A 336 -4.74 24.07 -25.83
C ARG A 336 -4.32 22.75 -26.48
N ALA A 337 -3.48 21.99 -25.84
CA ALA A 337 -3.03 20.71 -26.34
C ALA A 337 -4.17 19.69 -26.58
N PHE A 338 -5.28 19.81 -25.86
CA PHE A 338 -6.44 18.94 -25.99
C PHE A 338 -7.60 19.52 -26.83
N PHE A 339 -7.39 20.66 -27.50
CA PHE A 339 -8.41 21.17 -28.42
C PHE A 339 -8.57 20.25 -29.64
N LEU A 340 -9.81 19.93 -29.95
CA LEU A 340 -10.21 19.14 -31.11
C LEU A 340 -10.92 20.03 -32.10
N GLU A 341 -10.71 19.76 -33.36
CA GLU A 341 -11.44 20.48 -34.45
C GLU A 341 -12.63 19.64 -34.90
N THR A 342 -13.72 20.32 -35.15
CA THR A 342 -14.93 19.77 -35.78
C THR A 342 -15.52 20.77 -36.74
N THR A 343 -16.24 20.28 -37.75
CA THR A 343 -17.00 21.11 -38.68
C THR A 343 -18.48 20.94 -38.39
N ALA A 344 -19.15 22.04 -38.11
CA ALA A 344 -20.58 22.07 -37.83
C ALA A 344 -21.29 23.18 -38.60
N LYS A 345 -22.58 23.01 -38.87
CA LYS A 345 -23.43 24.01 -39.50
C LYS A 345 -24.17 24.80 -38.43
N ALA A 346 -24.09 26.12 -38.50
CA ALA A 346 -24.87 26.99 -37.65
C ALA A 346 -26.36 27.00 -38.08
N HIS A 347 -27.25 27.06 -37.11
CA HIS A 347 -28.67 27.16 -37.37
C HIS A 347 -29.01 28.48 -38.10
N PRO A 348 -29.75 28.46 -39.23
CA PRO A 348 -29.92 29.65 -40.05
C PRO A 348 -30.57 30.88 -39.36
N LYS A 349 -31.52 30.58 -38.45
CA LYS A 349 -32.29 31.64 -37.77
C LYS A 349 -31.68 32.04 -36.43
N THR A 350 -31.08 31.07 -35.69
CA THR A 350 -30.63 31.34 -34.31
C THR A 350 -29.11 31.45 -34.18
N GLY A 351 -28.36 31.09 -35.22
CA GLY A 351 -26.90 31.00 -35.16
C GLY A 351 -26.37 29.92 -34.21
N GLU A 352 -27.23 29.10 -33.66
CA GLU A 352 -26.81 28.05 -32.71
C GLU A 352 -26.02 26.94 -33.41
N VAL A 353 -24.93 26.54 -32.79
CA VAL A 353 -24.08 25.43 -33.21
C VAL A 353 -23.94 24.43 -32.05
N ARG A 354 -24.25 23.17 -32.32
CA ARG A 354 -24.05 22.10 -31.33
C ARG A 354 -22.70 21.45 -31.55
N LEU A 355 -21.88 21.55 -30.52
CA LEU A 355 -20.56 20.89 -30.42
C LEU A 355 -20.65 19.70 -29.42
N PRO A 356 -19.72 18.74 -29.47
CA PRO A 356 -19.73 17.60 -28.56
C PRO A 356 -19.69 17.97 -27.07
N ASN A 357 -19.16 19.17 -26.73
CA ASN A 357 -19.01 19.66 -25.36
C ASN A 357 -20.05 20.74 -24.97
N GLY A 358 -21.05 21.02 -25.82
CA GLY A 358 -22.08 22.03 -25.56
C GLY A 358 -22.53 22.76 -26.81
N ALA A 359 -23.33 23.80 -26.63
CA ALA A 359 -23.80 24.64 -27.73
C ALA A 359 -23.18 26.04 -27.60
N LEU A 360 -22.89 26.64 -28.73
CA LEU A 360 -22.49 28.08 -28.83
C LEU A 360 -23.33 28.77 -29.89
N ARG A 361 -23.38 30.10 -29.85
CA ARG A 361 -24.05 30.90 -30.86
C ARG A 361 -23.01 31.69 -31.66
N VAL A 362 -23.05 31.56 -32.97
CA VAL A 362 -22.24 32.37 -33.87
C VAL A 362 -22.96 33.68 -34.21
N PRO A 363 -22.23 34.76 -34.52
CA PRO A 363 -22.81 36.01 -35.02
C PRO A 363 -23.66 35.81 -36.27
N ALA A 364 -24.65 36.69 -36.47
CA ALA A 364 -25.63 36.60 -37.57
C ALA A 364 -25.03 36.40 -38.98
N PRO A 365 -23.90 37.01 -39.37
CA PRO A 365 -23.29 36.77 -40.68
C PRO A 365 -22.85 35.33 -40.93
N PHE A 366 -22.64 34.56 -39.89
CA PHE A 366 -22.17 33.15 -39.96
C PHE A 366 -23.32 32.13 -39.81
N ALA A 367 -24.56 32.62 -39.56
CA ALA A 367 -25.71 31.74 -39.44
C ALA A 367 -26.01 31.02 -40.77
N GLY A 368 -26.41 29.78 -40.71
CA GLY A 368 -26.71 28.97 -41.87
C GLY A 368 -25.51 28.39 -42.62
N GLN A 369 -24.30 28.77 -42.26
CA GLN A 369 -23.06 28.35 -42.91
C GLN A 369 -22.36 27.21 -42.10
N ARG A 370 -21.47 26.47 -42.76
CA ARG A 370 -20.56 25.52 -42.12
C ARG A 370 -19.26 26.20 -41.74
N HIS A 371 -18.86 26.01 -40.51
CA HIS A 371 -17.61 26.56 -39.96
C HIS A 371 -16.82 25.47 -39.29
N ARG A 372 -15.51 25.67 -39.20
CA ARG A 372 -14.61 24.85 -38.40
C ARG A 372 -14.58 25.44 -37.00
N PHE A 373 -14.76 24.59 -35.98
CA PHE A 373 -14.75 24.97 -34.58
C PHE A 373 -13.68 24.18 -33.86
N ALA A 374 -12.94 24.85 -32.98
CA ALA A 374 -12.09 24.18 -32.00
C ALA A 374 -12.85 24.10 -30.68
N TYR A 375 -12.88 22.94 -30.06
CA TYR A 375 -13.53 22.73 -28.79
C TYR A 375 -12.64 21.87 -27.86
N HIS A 376 -12.74 22.08 -26.55
CA HIS A 376 -12.06 21.26 -25.57
C HIS A 376 -13.00 20.16 -25.09
N PRO A 377 -12.62 18.85 -25.10
CA PRO A 377 -13.54 17.75 -24.74
C PRO A 377 -14.07 17.82 -23.31
N VAL A 378 -13.30 18.45 -22.41
CA VAL A 378 -13.56 18.49 -20.96
C VAL A 378 -14.15 19.82 -20.50
N HIS A 379 -13.63 20.92 -21.04
CA HIS A 379 -14.02 22.26 -20.62
C HIS A 379 -14.97 22.86 -21.64
N PRO A 380 -16.10 23.45 -21.20
CA PRO A 380 -16.97 24.16 -22.11
C PRO A 380 -16.17 25.26 -22.82
N SER A 381 -16.38 25.44 -24.11
CA SER A 381 -15.78 26.50 -24.88
C SER A 381 -16.27 27.84 -24.31
N SER A 382 -15.38 28.62 -23.71
CA SER A 382 -15.62 30.04 -23.61
C SER A 382 -15.59 30.59 -25.04
N PRO A 383 -16.57 31.38 -25.48
CA PRO A 383 -16.46 32.03 -26.77
C PRO A 383 -15.18 32.89 -26.81
N CYS A 384 -14.32 32.62 -27.79
CA CYS A 384 -13.21 33.51 -28.13
C CYS A 384 -13.77 34.74 -28.82
#